data_a6376244eeeefaa950ffc19b90c2aac3
#
_entry.id   a6376244eeeefaa950ffc19b90c2aac3
#
_cell.length_a   1.000
_cell.length_b   1.000
_cell.length_c   1.000
_cell.angle_alpha   90.00
_cell.angle_beta   90.00
_cell.angle_gamma   90.00
#
_symmetry.space_group_name_H-M   'P 1'
#
loop_
_entity.id
_entity.type
_entity.pdbx_description
1 polymer ?
#
loop_
_entity_poly.entity_id
_entity_poly.type
_entity_poly.pdbx_seq_one_letter_code
_entity_poly.pdbx_strand_id
1 'polypeptide(L)'
;KPGRLIEAIQLIKIKFPGSLLWAPGLGGPDNCAVLSWFGIDLFDLTRSKQAQSSGAILTMNGPRLSESSLEPDVDHWALAIAETRRAIRDGTLRELAQKQSLSSPRLVEHLRRHDTLMASQKGILSQVVDATRSLRIHSAEEHNDPIIVDWVRYISEDYIAPSSLDDVLVLLPCSARKPYSLSRTHRAFRRSMGHNAAHEVMVTSPLGLVPRDLEECWPAGHYDIPVTGDWNLDEIKRIHEMLDSLVKRMNYRVIINHSGLEYHNENIEIIDTRMSERSTSNE
;
A
#
# COMPACT_ATOMS: atom_id res chain seq x y z
N LYS A 1 9.72 18.97 18.78
CA LYS A 1 10.96 18.20 19.05
C LYS A 1 11.48 17.67 17.73
N PRO A 2 12.79 17.66 17.48
CA PRO A 2 13.38 17.02 16.31
C PRO A 2 12.97 15.54 16.25
N GLY A 3 12.71 15.03 15.03
CA GLY A 3 12.39 13.60 14.81
C GLY A 3 10.91 13.25 14.74
N ARG A 4 10.00 14.07 15.23
CA ARG A 4 8.55 13.76 15.18
C ARG A 4 7.99 13.55 13.77
N LEU A 5 8.60 14.18 12.76
CA LEU A 5 8.17 14.01 11.38
C LEU A 5 8.29 12.55 10.93
N ILE A 6 9.44 11.94 11.19
CA ILE A 6 9.69 10.54 10.77
C ILE A 6 8.77 9.58 11.52
N GLU A 7 8.63 9.76 12.84
CA GLU A 7 7.72 8.98 13.66
C GLU A 7 6.27 9.09 13.15
N ALA A 8 5.82 10.31 12.83
CA ALA A 8 4.46 10.54 12.33
C ALA A 8 4.22 9.87 10.97
N ILE A 9 5.15 10.01 10.03
CA ILE A 9 5.06 9.36 8.71
C ILE A 9 4.97 7.84 8.89
N GLN A 10 5.86 7.27 9.72
CA GLN A 10 5.89 5.82 9.93
C GLN A 10 4.61 5.31 10.62
N LEU A 11 4.10 6.01 11.62
CA LEU A 11 2.83 5.65 12.26
C LEU A 11 1.65 5.65 11.28
N ILE A 12 1.61 6.64 10.37
CA ILE A 12 0.57 6.69 9.35
C ILE A 12 0.73 5.52 8.36
N LYS A 13 1.95 5.30 7.86
CA LYS A 13 2.20 4.23 6.87
C LYS A 13 2.02 2.82 7.45
N ILE A 14 2.28 2.61 8.73
CA ILE A 14 1.98 1.33 9.41
C ILE A 14 0.47 1.10 9.51
N LYS A 15 -0.29 2.15 9.88
CA LYS A 15 -1.74 2.02 10.03
C LYS A 15 -2.49 2.04 8.69
N PHE A 16 -2.01 2.80 7.73
CA PHE A 16 -2.66 3.03 6.43
C PHE A 16 -1.64 2.89 5.29
N PRO A 17 -1.07 1.70 5.07
CA PRO A 17 0.01 1.50 4.10
C PRO A 17 -0.42 1.76 2.66
N GLY A 18 -1.69 1.52 2.31
CA GLY A 18 -2.25 1.77 0.98
C GLY A 18 -2.63 3.24 0.72
N SER A 19 -2.61 4.10 1.75
CA SER A 19 -3.00 5.51 1.59
C SER A 19 -1.87 6.34 1.04
N LEU A 20 -2.18 7.21 0.07
CA LEU A 20 -1.24 8.22 -0.41
C LEU A 20 -1.05 9.32 0.65
N LEU A 21 0.20 9.61 0.95
CA LEU A 21 0.56 10.61 1.95
C LEU A 21 1.06 11.89 1.28
N TRP A 22 0.35 12.98 1.57
CA TRP A 22 0.74 14.32 1.18
C TRP A 22 1.16 15.15 2.41
N ALA A 23 2.36 15.73 2.34
CA ALA A 23 2.88 16.59 3.38
C ALA A 23 3.16 18.00 2.78
N PRO A 24 2.18 18.91 2.83
CA PRO A 24 2.27 20.21 2.17
C PRO A 24 3.48 21.03 2.63
N GLY A 25 4.19 21.62 1.68
CA GLY A 25 5.30 22.54 1.97
C GLY A 25 6.58 21.90 2.48
N LEU A 26 6.67 20.55 2.58
CA LEU A 26 7.89 19.87 3.00
C LEU A 26 8.81 19.53 1.83
N GLY A 27 8.23 19.20 0.67
CA GLY A 27 8.98 18.72 -0.48
C GLY A 27 9.66 19.82 -1.28
N GLY A 28 10.83 19.52 -1.80
CA GLY A 28 11.59 20.30 -2.76
C GLY A 28 12.42 19.40 -3.66
N PRO A 29 12.96 19.90 -4.77
CA PRO A 29 13.89 19.15 -5.61
C PRO A 29 15.08 18.57 -4.83
N ASP A 30 15.47 19.24 -3.74
CA ASP A 30 16.58 18.90 -2.88
C ASP A 30 16.32 17.78 -1.88
N ASN A 31 15.07 17.34 -1.70
CA ASN A 31 14.72 16.35 -0.68
C ASN A 31 13.61 15.37 -1.09
N CYS A 32 13.07 15.46 -2.31
CA CYS A 32 11.92 14.62 -2.70
C CYS A 32 12.24 13.11 -2.68
N ALA A 33 13.44 12.69 -3.06
CA ALA A 33 13.83 11.27 -3.00
C ALA A 33 13.92 10.78 -1.54
N VAL A 34 14.46 11.60 -0.63
CA VAL A 34 14.51 11.28 0.81
C VAL A 34 13.10 11.16 1.39
N LEU A 35 12.22 12.09 1.06
CA LEU A 35 10.83 12.07 1.54
C LEU A 35 10.05 10.90 0.94
N SER A 36 10.27 10.57 -0.33
CA SER A 36 9.68 9.38 -0.96
C SER A 36 10.16 8.10 -0.28
N TRP A 37 11.43 8.02 0.10
CA TRP A 37 11.97 6.90 0.88
C TRP A 37 11.28 6.75 2.24
N PHE A 38 10.87 7.86 2.86
CA PHE A 38 10.10 7.83 4.12
C PHE A 38 8.63 7.48 3.94
N GLY A 39 8.10 7.51 2.71
CA GLY A 39 6.71 7.18 2.40
C GLY A 39 5.82 8.38 2.06
N ILE A 40 6.38 9.54 1.74
CA ILE A 40 5.63 10.65 1.15
C ILE A 40 5.42 10.38 -0.34
N ASP A 41 4.17 10.43 -0.79
CA ASP A 41 3.77 10.06 -2.15
C ASP A 41 3.48 11.29 -3.02
N LEU A 42 2.99 12.38 -2.43
CA LEU A 42 2.56 13.58 -3.13
C LEU A 42 3.33 14.81 -2.67
N PHE A 43 3.69 15.64 -3.63
CA PHE A 43 4.46 16.86 -3.44
C PHE A 43 3.76 18.08 -4.02
N ASP A 44 4.12 19.26 -3.54
CA ASP A 44 3.66 20.57 -4.03
C ASP A 44 4.84 21.53 -4.27
N LEU A 45 4.53 22.68 -4.85
CA LEU A 45 5.54 23.69 -5.20
C LEU A 45 5.76 24.73 -4.11
N THR A 46 5.13 24.61 -2.95
CA THR A 46 5.11 25.66 -1.91
C THR A 46 6.51 26.05 -1.47
N ARG A 47 7.37 25.06 -1.16
CA ARG A 47 8.73 25.31 -0.70
C ARG A 47 9.61 25.93 -1.78
N SER A 48 9.47 25.51 -3.04
CA SER A 48 10.21 26.10 -4.16
C SER A 48 9.80 27.55 -4.43
N LYS A 49 8.49 27.86 -4.36
CA LYS A 49 7.99 29.23 -4.48
C LYS A 49 8.48 30.10 -3.33
N GLN A 50 8.51 29.58 -2.13
CA GLN A 50 9.04 30.30 -0.97
C GLN A 50 10.55 30.57 -1.10
N ALA A 51 11.33 29.63 -1.57
CA ALA A 51 12.76 29.83 -1.85
C ALA A 51 12.96 30.91 -2.93
N GLN A 52 12.18 30.85 -4.01
CA GLN A 52 12.24 31.82 -5.10
C GLN A 52 11.91 33.25 -4.62
N SER A 53 10.92 33.40 -3.74
CA SER A 53 10.60 34.71 -3.15
C SER A 53 11.74 35.27 -2.28
N SER A 54 12.65 34.44 -1.83
CA SER A 54 13.85 34.77 -1.07
C SER A 54 15.11 34.91 -1.95
N GLY A 55 14.96 34.89 -3.28
CA GLY A 55 16.09 34.96 -4.22
C GLY A 55 16.92 33.67 -4.31
N ALA A 56 16.35 32.51 -3.93
CA ALA A 56 17.00 31.24 -4.00
C ALA A 56 16.27 30.26 -4.95
N ILE A 57 17.01 29.40 -5.61
CA ILE A 57 16.50 28.28 -6.41
C ILE A 57 16.80 26.98 -5.69
N LEU A 58 15.80 26.12 -5.52
CA LEU A 58 16.02 24.78 -5.01
C LEU A 58 16.42 23.85 -6.17
N THR A 59 17.57 23.23 -6.04
CA THR A 59 18.09 22.23 -6.97
C THR A 59 18.19 20.87 -6.29
N MET A 60 18.44 19.80 -7.02
CA MET A 60 18.67 18.46 -6.45
C MET A 60 19.88 18.40 -5.49
N ASN A 61 20.79 19.35 -5.58
CA ASN A 61 21.98 19.43 -4.74
C ASN A 61 21.87 20.46 -3.60
N GLY A 62 20.67 20.98 -3.35
CA GLY A 62 20.39 21.98 -2.34
C GLY A 62 20.06 23.35 -2.91
N PRO A 63 19.81 24.35 -2.05
CA PRO A 63 19.49 25.72 -2.46
C PRO A 63 20.72 26.40 -3.06
N ARG A 64 20.48 27.21 -4.09
CA ARG A 64 21.47 28.12 -4.70
C ARG A 64 20.90 29.53 -4.75
N LEU A 65 21.75 30.53 -4.68
CA LEU A 65 21.32 31.91 -4.97
C LEU A 65 21.05 32.06 -6.46
N SER A 66 19.94 32.68 -6.81
CA SER A 66 19.59 32.96 -8.19
C SER A 66 20.46 34.12 -8.71
N GLU A 67 21.45 33.79 -9.50
CA GLU A 67 22.16 34.78 -10.32
C GLU A 67 21.36 35.02 -11.59
N SER A 68 20.55 36.03 -11.58
CA SER A 68 19.35 36.27 -12.42
C SER A 68 19.56 36.41 -13.93
N SER A 69 20.71 36.13 -14.51
CA SER A 69 20.95 36.34 -15.94
C SER A 69 21.67 35.20 -16.70
N LEU A 70 22.12 34.16 -16.05
CA LEU A 70 22.96 33.13 -16.68
C LEU A 70 22.50 31.66 -16.43
N GLU A 71 21.45 31.46 -15.64
CA GLU A 71 20.94 30.09 -15.45
C GLU A 71 19.99 29.71 -16.59
N PRO A 72 20.19 28.55 -17.24
CA PRO A 72 19.21 28.03 -18.17
C PRO A 72 17.89 27.77 -17.44
N ASP A 73 16.77 27.95 -18.15
CA ASP A 73 15.41 27.66 -17.64
C ASP A 73 15.26 26.17 -17.42
N VAL A 74 15.77 25.70 -16.28
CA VAL A 74 15.74 24.26 -15.89
C VAL A 74 14.64 24.03 -14.89
N ASP A 75 13.68 23.19 -15.26
CA ASP A 75 12.68 22.71 -14.32
C ASP A 75 13.29 21.67 -13.35
N HIS A 76 13.86 22.15 -12.26
CA HIS A 76 14.48 21.33 -11.23
C HIS A 76 13.50 20.34 -10.59
N TRP A 77 12.20 20.70 -10.53
CA TRP A 77 11.18 19.78 -10.04
C TRP A 77 10.92 18.62 -11.00
N ALA A 78 10.74 18.90 -12.28
CA ALA A 78 10.55 17.86 -13.29
C ALA A 78 11.71 16.86 -13.30
N LEU A 79 12.94 17.36 -13.23
CA LEU A 79 14.13 16.51 -13.16
C LEU A 79 14.17 15.67 -11.89
N ALA A 80 13.96 16.27 -10.73
CA ALA A 80 14.01 15.57 -9.44
C ALA A 80 12.93 14.49 -9.33
N ILE A 81 11.72 14.76 -9.78
CA ILE A 81 10.62 13.77 -9.79
C ILE A 81 10.90 12.66 -10.80
N ALA A 82 11.39 12.99 -11.99
CA ALA A 82 11.72 11.99 -12.99
C ALA A 82 12.80 11.03 -12.48
N GLU A 83 13.85 11.54 -11.84
CA GLU A 83 14.93 10.73 -11.27
C GLU A 83 14.43 9.91 -10.07
N THR A 84 13.62 10.48 -9.20
CA THR A 84 13.00 9.76 -8.07
C THR A 84 12.13 8.61 -8.56
N ARG A 85 11.26 8.85 -9.56
CA ARG A 85 10.41 7.80 -10.16
C ARG A 85 11.24 6.71 -10.85
N ARG A 86 12.33 7.10 -11.51
CA ARG A 86 13.25 6.14 -12.10
C ARG A 86 13.89 5.27 -11.01
N ALA A 87 14.43 5.89 -9.96
CA ALA A 87 15.05 5.18 -8.85
C ALA A 87 14.09 4.22 -8.13
N ILE A 88 12.79 4.57 -8.03
CA ILE A 88 11.75 3.65 -7.52
C ILE A 88 11.63 2.42 -8.43
N ARG A 89 11.52 2.62 -9.75
CA ARG A 89 11.41 1.51 -10.72
C ARG A 89 12.64 0.62 -10.76
N ASP A 90 13.80 1.22 -10.65
CA ASP A 90 15.10 0.53 -10.72
C ASP A 90 15.52 -0.09 -9.37
N GLY A 91 14.73 0.11 -8.29
CA GLY A 91 15.04 -0.38 -6.94
C GLY A 91 16.19 0.35 -6.26
N THR A 92 16.59 1.53 -6.76
CA THR A 92 17.75 2.32 -6.28
C THR A 92 17.37 3.58 -5.52
N LEU A 93 16.11 3.66 -5.03
CA LEU A 93 15.65 4.86 -4.32
C LEU A 93 16.45 5.12 -3.04
N ARG A 94 16.90 4.07 -2.35
CA ARG A 94 17.70 4.22 -1.12
C ARG A 94 19.03 4.93 -1.39
N GLU A 95 19.71 4.56 -2.46
CA GLU A 95 20.98 5.17 -2.86
C GLU A 95 20.77 6.64 -3.26
N LEU A 96 19.71 6.92 -4.02
CA LEU A 96 19.35 8.29 -4.39
C LEU A 96 19.02 9.13 -3.17
N ALA A 97 18.23 8.60 -2.22
CA ALA A 97 17.90 9.26 -0.96
C ALA A 97 19.15 9.55 -0.12
N GLN A 98 20.08 8.59 -0.05
CA GLN A 98 21.33 8.79 0.66
C GLN A 98 22.17 9.90 0.02
N LYS A 99 22.35 9.88 -1.30
CA LYS A 99 23.04 10.93 -2.06
C LYS A 99 22.40 12.30 -1.81
N GLN A 100 21.08 12.37 -1.93
CA GLN A 100 20.33 13.62 -1.75
C GLN A 100 20.36 14.12 -0.29
N SER A 101 20.44 13.23 0.69
CA SER A 101 20.52 13.62 2.10
C SER A 101 21.74 14.47 2.43
N LEU A 102 22.82 14.34 1.65
CA LEU A 102 24.05 15.13 1.82
C LEU A 102 23.87 16.63 1.54
N SER A 103 22.74 17.03 0.93
CA SER A 103 22.40 18.43 0.70
C SER A 103 22.13 19.21 2.01
N SER A 104 21.86 18.51 3.12
CA SER A 104 21.55 19.11 4.42
C SER A 104 21.86 18.18 5.58
N PRO A 105 22.54 18.66 6.65
CA PRO A 105 22.77 17.88 7.87
C PRO A 105 21.47 17.36 8.49
N ARG A 106 20.37 18.10 8.36
CA ARG A 106 19.06 17.71 8.85
C ARG A 106 18.49 16.51 8.09
N LEU A 107 18.70 16.42 6.80
CA LEU A 107 18.27 15.26 6.01
C LEU A 107 19.07 14.00 6.37
N VAL A 108 20.36 14.14 6.63
CA VAL A 108 21.19 13.03 7.15
C VAL A 108 20.66 12.54 8.50
N GLU A 109 20.34 13.48 9.41
CA GLU A 109 19.75 13.13 10.71
C GLU A 109 18.42 12.38 10.54
N HIS A 110 17.53 12.88 9.68
CA HIS A 110 16.24 12.26 9.41
C HIS A 110 16.42 10.85 8.83
N LEU A 111 17.32 10.68 7.88
CA LEU A 111 17.57 9.37 7.27
C LEU A 111 18.08 8.35 8.29
N ARG A 112 19.01 8.73 9.16
CA ARG A 112 19.51 7.88 10.26
C ARG A 112 18.40 7.51 11.24
N ARG A 113 17.53 8.45 11.61
CA ARG A 113 16.38 8.18 12.48
C ARG A 113 15.40 7.22 11.84
N HIS A 114 15.11 7.40 10.56
CA HIS A 114 14.28 6.49 9.80
C HIS A 114 14.87 5.07 9.81
N ASP A 115 16.15 4.93 9.51
CA ASP A 115 16.85 3.63 9.51
C ASP A 115 16.79 2.97 10.91
N THR A 116 16.94 3.74 11.97
CA THR A 116 16.85 3.23 13.36
C THR A 116 15.42 2.73 13.66
N LEU A 117 14.39 3.49 13.26
CA LEU A 117 13.00 3.09 13.44
C LEU A 117 12.68 1.82 12.66
N MET A 118 13.08 1.75 11.40
CA MET A 118 12.81 0.59 10.53
C MET A 118 13.54 -0.67 11.02
N ALA A 119 14.75 -0.55 11.54
CA ALA A 119 15.47 -1.68 12.12
C ALA A 119 14.78 -2.28 13.36
N SER A 120 13.98 -1.49 14.08
CA SER A 120 13.24 -1.94 15.26
C SER A 120 11.86 -2.53 14.91
N GLN A 121 11.38 -2.35 13.68
CA GLN A 121 10.07 -2.81 13.25
C GLN A 121 10.17 -4.16 12.54
N LYS A 122 9.45 -5.14 13.06
CA LYS A 122 9.17 -6.38 12.35
C LYS A 122 7.92 -6.15 11.51
N GLY A 123 8.07 -5.99 10.23
CA GLY A 123 6.91 -5.74 9.38
C GLY A 123 7.21 -5.95 7.92
N ILE A 124 6.25 -6.48 7.24
CA ILE A 124 6.20 -6.93 5.87
C ILE A 124 6.14 -5.82 4.88
N LEU A 125 5.54 -4.72 5.26
CA LEU A 125 5.18 -3.68 4.32
C LEU A 125 6.45 -2.89 3.98
N SER A 126 7.24 -3.44 3.06
CA SER A 126 8.29 -2.68 2.41
C SER A 126 7.68 -1.44 1.76
N GLN A 127 8.17 -0.27 2.10
CA GLN A 127 7.69 1.00 1.52
C GLN A 127 8.00 1.10 0.04
N VAL A 128 9.08 0.47 -0.40
CA VAL A 128 9.51 0.47 -1.80
C VAL A 128 9.90 -0.94 -2.20
N VAL A 129 9.18 -1.47 -3.16
CA VAL A 129 9.41 -2.79 -3.74
C VAL A 129 9.67 -2.61 -5.22
N ASP A 130 10.68 -3.30 -5.73
CA ASP A 130 10.93 -3.39 -7.17
C ASP A 130 9.67 -3.91 -7.88
N ALA A 131 9.21 -3.19 -8.90
CA ALA A 131 8.03 -3.55 -9.68
C ALA A 131 8.15 -4.90 -10.39
N THR A 132 9.36 -5.42 -10.56
CA THR A 132 9.63 -6.73 -11.16
C THR A 132 9.65 -7.86 -10.13
N ARG A 133 9.67 -7.53 -8.83
CA ARG A 133 9.67 -8.52 -7.76
C ARG A 133 8.34 -9.26 -7.73
N SER A 134 8.40 -10.59 -7.77
CA SER A 134 7.25 -11.46 -7.65
C SER A 134 7.49 -12.48 -6.54
N LEU A 135 6.53 -12.62 -5.65
CA LEU A 135 6.50 -13.70 -4.68
C LEU A 135 5.86 -14.92 -5.34
N ARG A 136 6.65 -15.95 -5.60
CA ARG A 136 6.16 -17.20 -6.19
C ARG A 136 5.90 -18.20 -5.09
N ILE A 137 4.72 -18.83 -5.12
CA ILE A 137 4.27 -19.78 -4.12
C ILE A 137 3.67 -20.96 -4.88
N HIS A 138 4.40 -22.08 -4.85
CA HIS A 138 4.06 -23.28 -5.62
C HIS A 138 3.90 -24.53 -4.76
N SER A 139 4.30 -24.46 -3.48
CA SER A 139 4.22 -25.59 -2.55
C SER A 139 3.48 -25.23 -1.25
N ALA A 140 3.02 -26.26 -0.54
CA ALA A 140 2.38 -26.08 0.76
C ALA A 140 3.34 -25.54 1.83
N GLU A 141 4.63 -25.87 1.74
CA GLU A 141 5.66 -25.38 2.65
C GLU A 141 5.88 -23.87 2.49
N GLU A 142 5.73 -23.34 1.28
CA GLU A 142 5.87 -21.92 0.98
C GLU A 142 4.73 -21.08 1.58
N HIS A 143 3.61 -21.70 1.98
CA HIS A 143 2.56 -21.04 2.76
C HIS A 143 3.02 -20.60 4.16
N ASN A 144 4.15 -21.11 4.62
CA ASN A 144 4.80 -20.70 5.87
C ASN A 144 5.95 -19.71 5.64
N ASP A 145 6.09 -19.16 4.43
CA ASP A 145 7.03 -18.07 4.16
C ASP A 145 6.82 -16.93 5.17
N PRO A 146 7.87 -16.40 5.79
CA PRO A 146 7.77 -15.30 6.74
C PRO A 146 6.96 -14.10 6.22
N ILE A 147 7.02 -13.81 4.91
CA ILE A 147 6.26 -12.72 4.29
C ILE A 147 4.76 -13.00 4.37
N ILE A 148 4.33 -14.24 4.13
CA ILE A 148 2.92 -14.65 4.22
C ILE A 148 2.45 -14.65 5.67
N VAL A 149 3.23 -15.25 6.55
CA VAL A 149 2.92 -15.30 7.99
C VAL A 149 2.73 -13.90 8.55
N ASP A 150 3.63 -13.02 8.21
CA ASP A 150 3.53 -11.63 8.62
C ASP A 150 2.31 -10.91 8.00
N TRP A 151 1.99 -11.12 6.73
CA TRP A 151 0.79 -10.57 6.11
C TRP A 151 -0.47 -11.03 6.83
N VAL A 152 -0.59 -12.35 7.07
CA VAL A 152 -1.70 -12.95 7.81
C VAL A 152 -1.85 -12.32 9.19
N ARG A 153 -0.74 -12.20 9.93
CA ARG A 153 -0.71 -11.55 11.23
C ARG A 153 -1.17 -10.09 11.15
N TYR A 154 -0.63 -9.33 10.21
CA TYR A 154 -0.98 -7.91 10.04
C TYR A 154 -2.49 -7.73 9.77
N ILE A 155 -3.05 -8.50 8.83
CA ILE A 155 -4.49 -8.42 8.52
C ILE A 155 -5.33 -8.87 9.71
N SER A 156 -4.88 -9.90 10.45
CA SER A 156 -5.62 -10.45 11.59
C SER A 156 -5.56 -9.59 12.85
N GLU A 157 -4.46 -8.84 13.07
CA GLU A 157 -4.21 -8.19 14.36
C GLU A 157 -4.19 -6.65 14.26
N ASP A 158 -3.58 -6.10 13.21
CA ASP A 158 -3.23 -4.67 13.15
C ASP A 158 -4.05 -3.87 12.13
N TYR A 159 -4.49 -4.49 11.03
CA TYR A 159 -5.20 -3.80 9.96
C TYR A 159 -6.54 -3.24 10.44
N ILE A 160 -6.81 -1.99 10.07
CA ILE A 160 -8.09 -1.30 10.33
C ILE A 160 -8.62 -0.80 8.99
N ALA A 161 -9.87 -1.16 8.67
CA ALA A 161 -10.55 -0.65 7.49
C ALA A 161 -10.69 0.88 7.54
N PRO A 162 -10.65 1.59 6.40
CA PRO A 162 -10.98 3.01 6.35
C PRO A 162 -12.36 3.26 6.98
N SER A 163 -12.46 4.24 7.88
CA SER A 163 -13.68 4.51 8.66
C SER A 163 -14.92 4.85 7.85
N SER A 164 -14.75 5.24 6.58
CA SER A 164 -15.85 5.46 5.64
C SER A 164 -16.40 4.17 5.01
N LEU A 165 -15.76 3.02 5.26
CA LEU A 165 -16.06 1.74 4.62
C LEU A 165 -16.37 0.62 5.63
N ASP A 166 -16.42 0.91 6.91
CA ASP A 166 -16.47 -0.08 8.00
C ASP A 166 -17.89 -0.58 8.34
N ASP A 167 -18.93 -0.14 7.63
CA ASP A 167 -20.33 -0.56 7.84
C ASP A 167 -20.69 -1.84 7.06
N VAL A 168 -20.20 -1.98 5.83
CA VAL A 168 -20.53 -3.09 4.93
C VAL A 168 -19.27 -3.79 4.46
N LEU A 169 -19.16 -5.09 4.74
CA LEU A 169 -18.09 -5.94 4.21
C LEU A 169 -18.55 -6.65 2.94
N VAL A 170 -17.78 -6.55 1.87
CA VAL A 170 -18.01 -7.29 0.62
C VAL A 170 -16.87 -8.26 0.39
N LEU A 171 -17.15 -9.56 0.45
CA LEU A 171 -16.19 -10.62 0.14
C LEU A 171 -16.25 -10.95 -1.35
N LEU A 172 -15.11 -10.83 -2.01
CA LEU A 172 -14.97 -11.05 -3.45
C LEU A 172 -14.01 -12.22 -3.74
N PRO A 173 -14.23 -12.95 -4.84
CA PRO A 173 -13.27 -13.98 -5.25
C PRO A 173 -11.97 -13.32 -5.73
N CYS A 174 -10.86 -14.05 -5.61
CA CYS A 174 -9.59 -13.65 -6.22
C CYS A 174 -9.64 -13.68 -7.75
N SER A 175 -8.62 -13.17 -8.38
CA SER A 175 -8.38 -13.34 -9.83
C SER A 175 -6.90 -13.56 -10.13
N ALA A 176 -6.61 -14.13 -11.28
CA ALA A 176 -5.23 -14.38 -11.70
C ALA A 176 -4.43 -13.08 -11.88
N ARG A 177 -5.09 -11.99 -12.28
CA ARG A 177 -4.42 -10.71 -12.49
C ARG A 177 -4.35 -9.89 -11.21
N LYS A 178 -3.16 -9.40 -10.87
CA LYS A 178 -2.89 -8.48 -9.76
C LYS A 178 -2.30 -7.16 -10.31
N PRO A 179 -2.55 -6.04 -9.64
CA PRO A 179 -3.62 -5.82 -8.66
C PRO A 179 -4.98 -6.23 -9.21
N TYR A 180 -5.89 -6.64 -8.33
CA TYR A 180 -7.20 -7.20 -8.73
C TYR A 180 -8.06 -6.21 -9.53
N SER A 181 -7.99 -4.92 -9.22
CA SER A 181 -8.67 -3.83 -9.95
C SER A 181 -8.40 -3.83 -11.45
N LEU A 182 -7.26 -4.39 -11.89
CA LEU A 182 -6.90 -4.51 -13.30
C LEU A 182 -7.60 -5.68 -14.00
N SER A 183 -8.25 -6.60 -13.27
CA SER A 183 -8.98 -7.73 -13.87
C SER A 183 -10.33 -7.29 -14.43
N ARG A 184 -10.84 -8.02 -15.42
CA ARG A 184 -12.17 -7.75 -16.00
C ARG A 184 -13.28 -7.99 -14.97
N THR A 185 -13.16 -9.05 -14.17
CA THR A 185 -14.13 -9.45 -13.17
C THR A 185 -14.26 -8.37 -12.09
N HIS A 186 -13.16 -7.92 -11.51
CA HIS A 186 -13.22 -6.88 -10.48
C HIS A 186 -13.68 -5.52 -11.02
N ARG A 187 -13.43 -5.22 -12.29
CA ARG A 187 -14.04 -4.04 -12.93
C ARG A 187 -15.55 -4.17 -13.09
N ALA A 188 -16.06 -5.38 -13.32
CA ALA A 188 -17.50 -5.63 -13.35
C ALA A 188 -18.11 -5.47 -11.94
N PHE A 189 -17.50 -6.04 -10.89
CA PHE A 189 -17.94 -5.86 -9.51
C PHE A 189 -18.04 -4.38 -9.12
N ARG A 190 -17.00 -3.60 -9.41
CA ARG A 190 -17.01 -2.15 -9.16
C ARG A 190 -18.16 -1.42 -9.87
N ARG A 191 -18.46 -1.78 -11.12
CA ARG A 191 -19.59 -1.19 -11.82
C ARG A 191 -20.91 -1.55 -11.17
N SER A 192 -21.07 -2.81 -10.71
CA SER A 192 -22.31 -3.27 -10.04
C SER A 192 -22.52 -2.62 -8.70
N MET A 193 -21.44 -2.36 -7.94
CA MET A 193 -21.50 -1.63 -6.67
C MET A 193 -21.73 -0.13 -6.87
N GLY A 194 -21.39 0.43 -8.04
CA GLY A 194 -21.55 1.85 -8.34
C GLY A 194 -20.77 2.76 -7.40
N HIS A 195 -21.46 3.71 -6.77
CA HIS A 195 -20.87 4.65 -5.81
C HIS A 195 -21.08 4.24 -4.35
N ASN A 196 -21.58 3.03 -4.10
CA ASN A 196 -21.78 2.56 -2.74
C ASN A 196 -20.44 2.31 -2.05
N ALA A 197 -20.27 2.91 -0.90
CA ALA A 197 -19.08 2.71 -0.07
C ALA A 197 -19.21 1.38 0.67
N ALA A 198 -18.23 0.50 0.47
CA ALA A 198 -18.16 -0.78 1.15
C ALA A 198 -16.69 -1.22 1.29
N HIS A 199 -16.38 -1.95 2.33
CA HIS A 199 -15.08 -2.55 2.52
C HIS A 199 -14.95 -3.81 1.66
N GLU A 200 -14.32 -3.69 0.50
CA GLU A 200 -14.07 -4.81 -0.39
C GLU A 200 -12.85 -5.61 0.09
N VAL A 201 -13.03 -6.91 0.28
CA VAL A 201 -11.95 -7.83 0.66
C VAL A 201 -11.94 -9.03 -0.27
N MET A 202 -10.83 -9.25 -0.95
CA MET A 202 -10.62 -10.44 -1.77
C MET A 202 -10.25 -11.63 -0.90
N VAL A 203 -10.96 -12.74 -1.10
CA VAL A 203 -10.67 -14.03 -0.49
C VAL A 203 -9.75 -14.81 -1.41
N THR A 204 -8.60 -15.22 -0.92
CA THR A 204 -7.52 -15.79 -1.74
C THR A 204 -6.63 -16.72 -0.93
N SER A 205 -5.83 -17.53 -1.59
CA SER A 205 -4.70 -18.23 -1.02
C SER A 205 -3.41 -17.81 -1.76
N PRO A 206 -2.28 -17.72 -1.08
CA PRO A 206 -1.99 -18.06 0.32
C PRO A 206 -2.18 -16.91 1.30
N LEU A 207 -2.46 -15.69 0.83
CA LEU A 207 -2.55 -14.49 1.67
C LEU A 207 -3.80 -14.44 2.56
N GLY A 208 -4.79 -15.31 2.31
CA GLY A 208 -6.06 -15.37 3.04
C GLY A 208 -7.00 -14.25 2.64
N LEU A 209 -6.84 -13.07 3.21
CA LEU A 209 -7.64 -11.89 2.95
C LEU A 209 -6.77 -10.76 2.39
N VAL A 210 -7.25 -10.11 1.34
CA VAL A 210 -6.61 -8.92 0.76
C VAL A 210 -7.63 -7.79 0.68
N PRO A 211 -7.59 -6.81 1.58
CA PRO A 211 -8.38 -5.60 1.47
C PRO A 211 -8.08 -4.81 0.19
N ARG A 212 -9.10 -4.17 -0.38
CA ARG A 212 -8.96 -3.41 -1.63
C ARG A 212 -7.94 -2.28 -1.56
N ASP A 213 -7.86 -1.61 -0.45
CA ASP A 213 -6.92 -0.51 -0.20
C ASP A 213 -5.46 -0.99 -0.07
N LEU A 214 -5.24 -2.30 0.11
CA LEU A 214 -3.93 -2.92 0.18
C LEU A 214 -3.57 -3.76 -1.05
N GLU A 215 -4.43 -3.85 -2.07
CA GLU A 215 -4.21 -4.74 -3.22
C GLU A 215 -2.97 -4.42 -4.05
N GLU A 216 -2.45 -3.18 -3.97
CA GLU A 216 -1.22 -2.75 -4.64
C GLU A 216 0.01 -2.87 -3.75
N CYS A 217 -0.16 -3.12 -2.44
CA CYS A 217 0.94 -3.26 -1.51
C CYS A 217 1.65 -4.61 -1.69
N TRP A 218 2.95 -4.64 -1.35
CA TRP A 218 3.68 -5.90 -1.22
C TRP A 218 3.17 -6.67 0.02
N PRO A 219 2.93 -7.98 -0.09
CA PRO A 219 3.06 -8.86 -1.26
C PRO A 219 1.82 -8.94 -2.15
N ALA A 220 0.67 -8.36 -1.77
CA ALA A 220 -0.63 -8.58 -2.40
C ALA A 220 -0.69 -8.22 -3.89
N GLY A 221 0.00 -7.15 -4.30
CA GLY A 221 0.08 -6.73 -5.70
C GLY A 221 1.07 -7.54 -6.55
N HIS A 222 1.90 -8.37 -5.93
CA HIS A 222 3.10 -8.92 -6.57
C HIS A 222 3.30 -10.42 -6.36
N TYR A 223 2.26 -11.17 -6.00
CA TYR A 223 2.38 -12.61 -5.90
C TYR A 223 1.80 -13.32 -7.12
N ASP A 224 2.46 -14.40 -7.50
CA ASP A 224 2.05 -15.27 -8.59
C ASP A 224 1.80 -16.66 -8.04
N ILE A 225 0.56 -17.11 -8.19
CA ILE A 225 0.12 -18.44 -7.79
C ILE A 225 -0.91 -18.94 -8.81
N PRO A 226 -0.87 -20.22 -9.17
CA PRO A 226 -1.92 -20.84 -9.95
C PRO A 226 -3.28 -20.68 -9.25
N VAL A 227 -4.23 -20.01 -9.87
CA VAL A 227 -5.59 -19.89 -9.34
C VAL A 227 -6.36 -21.15 -9.75
N THR A 228 -6.42 -22.11 -8.85
CA THR A 228 -7.15 -23.38 -9.07
C THR A 228 -8.62 -23.28 -8.69
N GLY A 229 -8.95 -22.40 -7.76
CA GLY A 229 -10.28 -22.30 -7.16
C GLY A 229 -10.56 -23.34 -6.08
N ASP A 230 -9.68 -24.34 -5.94
CA ASP A 230 -9.78 -25.37 -4.91
C ASP A 230 -8.74 -25.12 -3.84
N TRP A 231 -9.19 -24.88 -2.62
CA TRP A 231 -8.35 -24.67 -1.46
C TRP A 231 -8.35 -25.92 -0.58
N ASN A 232 -7.21 -26.23 0.03
CA ASN A 232 -7.13 -27.30 1.00
C ASN A 232 -7.73 -26.85 2.37
N LEU A 233 -7.89 -27.81 3.28
CA LEU A 233 -8.51 -27.55 4.57
C LEU A 233 -7.75 -26.52 5.42
N ASP A 234 -6.41 -26.52 5.35
CA ASP A 234 -5.58 -25.58 6.12
C ASP A 234 -5.69 -24.15 5.57
N GLU A 235 -5.80 -23.99 4.25
CA GLU A 235 -6.04 -22.71 3.60
C GLU A 235 -7.42 -22.15 3.98
N ILE A 236 -8.47 -23.00 3.91
CA ILE A 236 -9.83 -22.63 4.30
C ILE A 236 -9.88 -22.22 5.77
N LYS A 237 -9.25 -23.01 6.65
CA LYS A 237 -9.18 -22.71 8.09
C LYS A 237 -8.50 -21.37 8.35
N ARG A 238 -7.35 -21.12 7.71
CA ARG A 238 -6.64 -19.84 7.80
C ARG A 238 -7.52 -18.66 7.39
N ILE A 239 -8.23 -18.80 6.27
CA ILE A 239 -9.12 -17.75 5.77
C ILE A 239 -10.24 -17.48 6.79
N HIS A 240 -10.84 -18.50 7.36
CA HIS A 240 -11.88 -18.35 8.39
C HIS A 240 -11.34 -17.65 9.63
N GLU A 241 -10.19 -18.07 10.17
CA GLU A 241 -9.57 -17.46 11.33
C GLU A 241 -9.25 -15.96 11.10
N MET A 242 -8.75 -15.62 9.91
CA MET A 242 -8.51 -14.22 9.52
C MET A 242 -9.81 -13.43 9.42
N LEU A 243 -10.85 -14.02 8.82
CA LEU A 243 -12.14 -13.37 8.64
C LEU A 243 -12.83 -13.14 9.98
N ASP A 244 -12.84 -14.13 10.87
CA ASP A 244 -13.37 -14.00 12.23
C ASP A 244 -12.65 -12.89 13.00
N SER A 245 -11.33 -12.84 12.88
CA SER A 245 -10.52 -11.82 13.53
C SER A 245 -10.82 -10.42 12.97
N LEU A 246 -10.95 -10.28 11.66
CA LEU A 246 -11.30 -9.02 11.01
C LEU A 246 -12.71 -8.55 11.42
N VAL A 247 -13.69 -9.43 11.31
CA VAL A 247 -15.10 -9.16 11.64
C VAL A 247 -15.26 -8.76 13.11
N LYS A 248 -14.56 -9.45 14.02
CA LYS A 248 -14.61 -9.14 15.46
C LYS A 248 -14.06 -7.74 15.81
N ARG A 249 -13.11 -7.22 15.02
CA ARG A 249 -12.47 -5.92 15.26
C ARG A 249 -13.17 -4.76 14.58
N MET A 250 -14.01 -5.04 13.58
CA MET A 250 -14.74 -4.05 12.80
C MET A 250 -16.23 -4.02 13.21
N ASN A 251 -16.92 -2.94 12.89
CA ASN A 251 -18.33 -2.74 13.23
C ASN A 251 -19.25 -3.03 12.03
N TYR A 252 -18.98 -4.10 11.27
CA TYR A 252 -19.82 -4.43 10.12
C TYR A 252 -21.24 -4.76 10.55
N ARG A 253 -22.19 -4.13 9.88
CA ARG A 253 -23.64 -4.40 10.04
C ARG A 253 -24.09 -5.58 9.17
N VAL A 254 -23.46 -5.74 7.99
CA VAL A 254 -23.81 -6.78 7.03
C VAL A 254 -22.56 -7.23 6.25
N ILE A 255 -22.54 -8.51 5.92
CA ILE A 255 -21.53 -9.10 5.04
C ILE A 255 -22.20 -9.57 3.75
N ILE A 256 -21.77 -9.02 2.62
CA ILE A 256 -22.19 -9.48 1.29
C ILE A 256 -21.12 -10.46 0.80
N ASN A 257 -21.45 -11.74 0.76
CA ASN A 257 -20.52 -12.77 0.36
C ASN A 257 -20.71 -13.14 -1.12
N HIS A 258 -19.76 -12.75 -1.96
CA HIS A 258 -19.65 -13.14 -3.36
C HIS A 258 -18.41 -13.99 -3.63
N SER A 259 -17.64 -14.34 -2.61
CA SER A 259 -16.37 -15.05 -2.75
C SER A 259 -16.52 -16.54 -3.10
N GLY A 260 -17.63 -17.14 -2.70
CA GLY A 260 -17.85 -18.59 -2.76
C GLY A 260 -17.27 -19.35 -1.54
N LEU A 261 -16.70 -18.65 -0.56
CA LEU A 261 -16.35 -19.21 0.73
C LEU A 261 -17.64 -19.46 1.53
N GLU A 262 -17.82 -20.64 2.09
CA GLU A 262 -18.89 -20.88 3.08
C GLU A 262 -18.49 -20.21 4.40
N TYR A 263 -19.26 -19.22 4.81
CA TYR A 263 -18.99 -18.48 6.05
C TYR A 263 -20.29 -18.21 6.81
N HIS A 264 -20.26 -18.44 8.11
CA HIS A 264 -21.38 -18.21 9.01
C HIS A 264 -20.92 -17.38 10.20
N ASN A 265 -21.77 -16.43 10.62
CA ASN A 265 -21.56 -15.64 11.83
C ASN A 265 -22.91 -15.42 12.51
N GLU A 266 -22.99 -15.69 13.80
CA GLU A 266 -24.27 -15.60 14.55
C GLU A 266 -24.72 -14.16 14.84
N ASN A 267 -23.80 -13.19 14.75
CA ASN A 267 -24.04 -11.81 15.18
C ASN A 267 -24.21 -10.84 13.99
N ILE A 268 -23.92 -11.25 12.76
CA ILE A 268 -23.94 -10.38 11.59
C ILE A 268 -24.73 -11.06 10.47
N GLU A 269 -25.60 -10.30 9.84
CA GLU A 269 -26.34 -10.76 8.66
C GLU A 269 -25.38 -11.03 7.49
N ILE A 270 -25.48 -12.22 6.90
CA ILE A 270 -24.69 -12.62 5.74
C ILE A 270 -25.61 -12.83 4.55
N ILE A 271 -25.38 -12.07 3.48
CA ILE A 271 -26.07 -12.18 2.20
C ILE A 271 -25.15 -12.90 1.22
N ASP A 272 -25.39 -14.18 0.97
CA ASP A 272 -24.64 -14.92 -0.04
C ASP A 272 -25.25 -14.70 -1.43
N THR A 273 -24.49 -14.08 -2.31
CA THR A 273 -24.94 -13.74 -3.67
C THR A 273 -24.56 -14.78 -4.72
N ARG A 274 -23.72 -15.77 -4.39
CA ARG A 274 -23.30 -16.85 -5.29
C ARG A 274 -24.23 -18.06 -5.26
N MET A 275 -24.97 -18.28 -4.19
CA MET A 275 -25.91 -19.41 -4.09
C MET A 275 -27.04 -19.33 -5.11
N SER A 276 -27.43 -18.12 -5.54
CA SER A 276 -28.45 -17.93 -6.58
C SER A 276 -28.00 -18.34 -7.99
N GLU A 277 -26.68 -18.33 -8.27
CA GLU A 277 -26.15 -18.70 -9.60
C GLU A 277 -25.96 -20.22 -9.76
N ARG A 278 -25.73 -20.96 -8.66
CA ARG A 278 -25.59 -22.42 -8.71
C ARG A 278 -26.91 -23.14 -8.96
N SER A 279 -28.04 -22.54 -8.61
CA SER A 279 -29.35 -23.14 -8.85
C SER A 279 -29.84 -22.99 -10.30
N THR A 280 -29.27 -22.10 -11.10
CA THR A 280 -29.64 -21.87 -12.51
C THR A 280 -28.76 -22.59 -13.52
N SER A 281 -27.64 -23.19 -13.11
CA SER A 281 -26.72 -23.93 -14.00
C SER A 281 -26.92 -25.45 -14.04
N ASN A 282 -27.94 -25.96 -13.35
CA ASN A 282 -28.32 -27.38 -13.33
C ASN A 282 -29.70 -27.69 -13.94
N GLU A 283 -30.22 -26.78 -14.81
CA GLU A 283 -31.39 -27.08 -15.67
C GLU A 283 -30.93 -27.19 -17.16
#